data_39bdabc6296af950e7f88105c676299f
#
_entry.id   39bdabc6296af950e7f88105c676299f
#
_cell.length_a   1.000
_cell.length_b   1.000
_cell.length_c   1.000
_cell.angle_alpha   90.00
_cell.angle_beta   90.00
_cell.angle_gamma   90.00
#
_symmetry.space_group_name_H-M   'P 1'
#
loop_
_entity.id
_entity.type
_entity.pdbx_description
1 polymer ?
#
loop_
_entity_poly.entity_id
_entity_poly.type
_entity_poly.pdbx_seq_one_letter_code
_entity_poly.pdbx_strand_id
1 'polypeptide(L)'
;MTESERAAAVAKLEATRDALQDCVAGLSDAQARFKPSPGRWSVAEIVEHVAVAEHGMYRFITELHEVSEDPREQESAATLHRTADRKLTPLAAPERSHPKGRFDGLTEALRQFLENRDRTIEFVKNCDADLHLRLIQHPAGLLNGRDCLAILTRHPARHIEQIDEIKADPAFPD
;
A
#
# COMPACT_ATOMS: atom_id res chain seq x y z
N MET A 1 -11.33 16.53 -7.18
CA MET A 1 -12.03 15.22 -7.18
C MET A 1 -13.53 15.45 -7.06
N THR A 2 -14.35 14.81 -7.91
CA THR A 2 -15.81 14.82 -7.75
C THR A 2 -16.24 14.02 -6.52
N GLU A 3 -17.46 14.22 -6.02
CA GLU A 3 -18.00 13.45 -4.90
C GLU A 3 -18.06 11.93 -5.21
N SER A 4 -18.45 11.57 -6.44
CA SER A 4 -18.48 10.16 -6.89
C SER A 4 -17.08 9.54 -6.91
N GLU A 5 -16.06 10.24 -7.38
CA GLU A 5 -14.66 9.77 -7.37
C GLU A 5 -14.15 9.59 -5.94
N ARG A 6 -14.50 10.53 -5.05
CA ARG A 6 -14.16 10.46 -3.64
C ARG A 6 -14.79 9.23 -2.97
N ALA A 7 -16.08 9.03 -3.15
CA ALA A 7 -16.77 7.86 -2.63
C ALA A 7 -16.18 6.54 -3.16
N ALA A 8 -15.88 6.48 -4.45
CA ALA A 8 -15.25 5.30 -5.05
C ALA A 8 -13.82 5.05 -4.51
N ALA A 9 -13.03 6.10 -4.27
CA ALA A 9 -11.70 5.98 -3.68
C ALA A 9 -11.79 5.47 -2.23
N VAL A 10 -12.67 6.05 -1.43
CA VAL A 10 -12.91 5.61 -0.04
C VAL A 10 -13.32 4.14 0.00
N ALA A 11 -14.30 3.74 -0.80
CA ALA A 11 -14.76 2.34 -0.83
C ALA A 11 -13.62 1.35 -1.16
N LYS A 12 -12.74 1.71 -2.10
CA LYS A 12 -11.57 0.88 -2.44
C LYS A 12 -10.53 0.83 -1.30
N LEU A 13 -10.32 1.94 -0.61
CA LEU A 13 -9.41 1.99 0.54
C LEU A 13 -9.94 1.13 1.70
N GLU A 14 -11.23 1.21 1.99
CA GLU A 14 -11.91 0.38 2.99
C GLU A 14 -11.84 -1.10 2.61
N ALA A 15 -12.19 -1.46 1.38
CA ALA A 15 -12.15 -2.85 0.91
C ALA A 15 -10.75 -3.47 1.01
N THR A 16 -9.68 -2.74 0.65
CA THR A 16 -8.32 -3.27 0.74
C THR A 16 -7.78 -3.28 2.18
N ARG A 17 -8.27 -2.41 3.06
CA ARG A 17 -8.01 -2.47 4.51
C ARG A 17 -8.55 -3.78 5.09
N ASP A 18 -9.83 -4.03 4.85
CA ASP A 18 -10.54 -5.19 5.38
C ASP A 18 -9.96 -6.48 4.80
N ALA A 19 -9.67 -6.53 3.50
CA ALA A 19 -9.05 -7.68 2.86
C ALA A 19 -7.66 -8.04 3.43
N LEU A 20 -6.81 -7.05 3.76
CA LEU A 20 -5.52 -7.34 4.39
C LEU A 20 -5.71 -7.85 5.83
N GLN A 21 -6.62 -7.26 6.59
CA GLN A 21 -6.95 -7.71 7.93
C GLN A 21 -7.44 -9.16 7.93
N ASP A 22 -8.38 -9.47 7.04
CA ASP A 22 -8.94 -10.83 6.91
C ASP A 22 -7.88 -11.84 6.45
N CYS A 23 -7.01 -11.44 5.52
CA CYS A 23 -5.95 -12.28 5.00
C CYS A 23 -4.98 -12.79 6.08
N VAL A 24 -4.74 -12.00 7.12
CA VAL A 24 -3.80 -12.35 8.19
C VAL A 24 -4.49 -12.75 9.50
N ALA A 25 -5.82 -12.76 9.53
CA ALA A 25 -6.58 -13.09 10.72
C ALA A 25 -6.29 -14.51 11.20
N GLY A 26 -6.09 -14.67 12.51
CA GLY A 26 -5.90 -15.98 13.15
C GLY A 26 -4.54 -16.65 12.92
N LEU A 27 -3.60 -16.00 12.23
CA LEU A 27 -2.27 -16.56 12.06
C LEU A 27 -1.52 -16.60 13.41
N SER A 28 -0.91 -17.76 13.72
CA SER A 28 0.00 -17.90 14.85
C SER A 28 1.32 -17.17 14.61
N ASP A 29 2.09 -16.94 15.67
CA ASP A 29 3.44 -16.36 15.57
C ASP A 29 4.37 -17.17 14.68
N ALA A 30 4.27 -18.49 14.69
CA ALA A 30 5.06 -19.37 13.83
C ALA A 30 4.69 -19.14 12.35
N GLN A 31 3.41 -19.08 12.04
CA GLN A 31 2.91 -18.80 10.69
C GLN A 31 3.28 -17.40 10.22
N ALA A 32 3.14 -16.41 11.09
CA ALA A 32 3.48 -15.01 10.77
C ALA A 32 4.96 -14.80 10.46
N ARG A 33 5.86 -15.60 11.06
CA ARG A 33 7.32 -15.52 10.89
C ARG A 33 7.87 -16.49 9.86
N PHE A 34 7.05 -17.38 9.33
CA PHE A 34 7.48 -18.36 8.33
C PHE A 34 8.01 -17.68 7.06
N LYS A 35 9.14 -18.17 6.56
CA LYS A 35 9.75 -17.72 5.30
C LYS A 35 9.87 -18.90 4.34
N PRO A 36 9.27 -18.84 3.15
CA PRO A 36 9.34 -19.93 2.17
C PRO A 36 10.77 -20.28 1.76
N SER A 37 11.68 -19.30 1.77
CA SER A 37 13.10 -19.51 1.46
C SER A 37 13.95 -18.35 1.99
N PRO A 38 15.28 -18.51 2.09
CA PRO A 38 16.19 -17.41 2.39
C PRO A 38 16.00 -16.23 1.43
N GLY A 39 15.92 -15.01 1.98
CA GLY A 39 15.72 -13.79 1.19
C GLY A 39 14.26 -13.47 0.82
N ARG A 40 13.31 -14.36 1.11
CA ARG A 40 11.87 -14.06 1.02
C ARG A 40 11.38 -13.46 2.33
N TRP A 41 10.42 -12.57 2.21
CA TRP A 41 9.77 -11.97 3.38
C TRP A 41 8.75 -12.95 3.98
N SER A 42 8.61 -12.89 5.31
CA SER A 42 7.51 -13.51 6.04
C SER A 42 6.24 -12.66 5.95
N VAL A 43 5.11 -13.20 6.41
CA VAL A 43 3.86 -12.44 6.49
C VAL A 43 4.02 -11.19 7.35
N ALA A 44 4.64 -11.29 8.52
CA ALA A 44 4.89 -10.15 9.40
C ALA A 44 5.75 -9.07 8.72
N GLU A 45 6.79 -9.47 8.01
CA GLU A 45 7.64 -8.54 7.25
C GLU A 45 6.90 -7.87 6.09
N ILE A 46 6.00 -8.58 5.42
CA ILE A 46 5.16 -7.99 4.37
C ILE A 46 4.22 -6.95 4.96
N VAL A 47 3.56 -7.24 6.08
CA VAL A 47 2.64 -6.29 6.73
C VAL A 47 3.40 -5.08 7.27
N GLU A 48 4.61 -5.26 7.84
CA GLU A 48 5.48 -4.15 8.20
C GLU A 48 5.78 -3.25 6.99
N HIS A 49 6.17 -3.86 5.86
CA HIS A 49 6.43 -3.13 4.62
C HIS A 49 5.21 -2.32 4.16
N VAL A 50 4.03 -2.94 4.16
CA VAL A 50 2.78 -2.29 3.76
C VAL A 50 2.43 -1.13 4.69
N ALA A 51 2.58 -1.29 6.00
CA ALA A 51 2.32 -0.23 6.98
C ALA A 51 3.25 0.98 6.79
N VAL A 52 4.54 0.73 6.54
CA VAL A 52 5.53 1.79 6.29
C VAL A 52 5.28 2.49 4.96
N ALA A 53 4.93 1.75 3.92
CA ALA A 53 4.60 2.31 2.61
C ALA A 53 3.32 3.16 2.67
N GLU A 54 2.29 2.70 3.38
CA GLU A 54 1.05 3.45 3.63
C GLU A 54 1.34 4.80 4.29
N HIS A 55 2.12 4.81 5.38
CA HIS A 55 2.51 6.04 6.06
C HIS A 55 3.27 7.00 5.13
N GLY A 56 4.22 6.48 4.36
CA GLY A 56 4.98 7.28 3.40
C GLY A 56 4.09 7.90 2.33
N MET A 57 3.14 7.13 1.79
CA MET A 57 2.22 7.60 0.76
C MET A 57 1.20 8.61 1.32
N TYR A 58 0.72 8.42 2.55
CA TYR A 58 -0.12 9.39 3.25
C TYR A 58 0.57 10.75 3.34
N ARG A 59 1.85 10.78 3.74
CA ARG A 59 2.62 12.02 3.77
C ARG A 59 2.70 12.67 2.40
N PHE A 60 2.93 11.91 1.35
CA PHE A 60 2.95 12.44 0.00
C PHE A 60 1.64 13.12 -0.39
N ILE A 61 0.50 12.51 -0.09
CA ILE A 61 -0.81 13.08 -0.43
C ILE A 61 -1.10 14.35 0.38
N THR A 62 -0.73 14.38 1.66
CA THR A 62 -0.99 15.50 2.56
C THR A 62 0.00 16.66 2.40
N GLU A 63 1.25 16.35 2.05
CA GLU A 63 2.33 17.32 1.85
C GLU A 63 2.47 17.79 0.38
N LEU A 64 1.44 17.62 -0.44
CA LEU A 64 1.44 18.02 -1.85
C LEU A 64 1.63 19.53 -2.00
N HIS A 65 2.75 19.95 -2.58
CA HIS A 65 3.19 21.35 -2.59
C HIS A 65 3.07 22.04 -3.95
N GLU A 66 3.02 21.29 -5.04
CA GLU A 66 2.97 21.88 -6.38
C GLU A 66 1.58 21.76 -7.00
N VAL A 67 1.05 22.89 -7.45
CA VAL A 67 -0.15 22.94 -8.27
C VAL A 67 0.30 23.04 -9.72
N SER A 68 -0.05 22.05 -10.54
CA SER A 68 0.20 22.08 -11.99
C SER A 68 -1.09 22.41 -12.73
N GLU A 69 -1.02 23.35 -13.67
CA GLU A 69 -2.13 23.64 -14.59
C GLU A 69 -2.22 22.63 -15.73
N ASP A 70 -1.18 21.79 -15.90
CA ASP A 70 -1.12 20.74 -16.94
C ASP A 70 -1.26 19.36 -16.32
N PRO A 71 -2.44 18.74 -16.36
CA PRO A 71 -2.63 17.38 -15.85
C PRO A 71 -1.92 16.39 -16.79
N ARG A 72 -0.69 16.03 -16.46
CA ARG A 72 0.06 14.96 -17.16
C ARG A 72 -0.53 13.59 -16.81
N GLU A 73 -1.70 13.30 -17.35
CA GLU A 73 -2.42 12.06 -17.06
C GLU A 73 -1.74 10.80 -17.60
N GLN A 74 -0.87 10.92 -18.62
CA GLN A 74 -0.46 9.75 -19.41
C GLN A 74 0.80 9.03 -18.93
N GLU A 75 1.74 9.69 -18.25
CA GLU A 75 2.96 9.03 -17.79
C GLU A 75 2.75 8.16 -16.54
N SER A 76 1.78 8.51 -15.72
CA SER A 76 1.47 7.80 -14.48
C SER A 76 0.81 6.44 -14.69
N ALA A 77 0.02 6.27 -15.74
CA ALA A 77 -0.71 5.02 -16.01
C ALA A 77 0.24 3.81 -16.20
N ALA A 78 1.37 3.98 -16.87
CA ALA A 78 2.35 2.91 -17.09
C ALA A 78 3.07 2.52 -15.79
N THR A 79 3.34 3.49 -14.91
CA THR A 79 3.95 3.26 -13.60
C THR A 79 2.98 2.59 -12.65
N LEU A 80 1.72 3.02 -12.66
CA LEU A 80 0.65 2.41 -11.88
C LEU A 80 0.39 0.97 -12.30
N HIS A 81 0.47 0.67 -13.59
CA HIS A 81 0.33 -0.70 -14.09
C HIS A 81 1.44 -1.60 -13.56
N ARG A 82 2.70 -1.13 -13.57
CA ARG A 82 3.85 -1.88 -13.05
C ARG A 82 3.82 -2.09 -11.54
N THR A 83 3.28 -1.16 -10.78
CA THR A 83 3.17 -1.30 -9.32
C THR A 83 2.03 -2.24 -8.90
N ALA A 84 1.03 -2.43 -9.76
CA ALA A 84 -0.14 -3.25 -9.48
C ALA A 84 -0.01 -4.69 -9.94
N ASP A 85 0.67 -4.96 -11.06
CA ASP A 85 0.73 -6.29 -11.66
C ASP A 85 1.94 -7.07 -11.11
N ARG A 86 1.65 -8.11 -10.33
CA ARG A 86 2.66 -8.99 -9.76
C ARG A 86 3.38 -9.85 -10.81
N LYS A 87 2.80 -10.04 -11.99
CA LYS A 87 3.40 -10.78 -13.11
C LYS A 87 4.45 -9.95 -13.86
N LEU A 88 4.40 -8.64 -13.74
CA LEU A 88 5.42 -7.75 -14.28
C LEU A 88 6.62 -7.71 -13.31
N THR A 89 7.81 -7.42 -13.86
CA THR A 89 9.04 -7.30 -13.05
C THR A 89 8.79 -6.33 -11.88
N PRO A 90 8.91 -6.79 -10.62
CA PRO A 90 8.65 -5.95 -9.47
C PRO A 90 9.64 -4.77 -9.48
N LEU A 91 9.13 -3.56 -9.26
CA LEU A 91 9.98 -2.48 -8.80
C LEU A 91 10.53 -2.88 -7.44
N ALA A 92 11.86 -2.83 -7.29
CA ALA A 92 12.46 -3.06 -5.99
C ALA A 92 11.87 -2.06 -4.99
N ALA A 93 11.44 -2.56 -3.85
CA ALA A 93 10.95 -1.69 -2.78
C ALA A 93 12.07 -0.71 -2.39
N PRO A 94 11.77 0.59 -2.22
CA PRO A 94 12.75 1.53 -1.70
C PRO A 94 13.31 1.04 -0.36
N GLU A 95 14.60 1.21 -0.11
CA GLU A 95 15.25 0.72 1.12
C GLU A 95 14.56 1.21 2.40
N ARG A 96 14.00 2.42 2.37
CA ARG A 96 13.25 3.01 3.49
C ARG A 96 12.00 2.21 3.88
N SER A 97 11.40 1.46 2.94
CA SER A 97 10.22 0.62 3.17
C SER A 97 10.55 -0.86 3.36
N HIS A 98 11.83 -1.27 3.29
CA HIS A 98 12.22 -2.64 3.62
C HIS A 98 11.86 -2.95 5.07
N PRO A 99 11.39 -4.16 5.38
CA PRO A 99 11.17 -4.58 6.75
C PRO A 99 12.49 -4.60 7.52
N LYS A 100 12.50 -4.01 8.70
CA LYS A 100 13.68 -3.86 9.57
C LYS A 100 13.35 -4.23 11.02
N GLY A 101 12.18 -4.86 11.26
CA GLY A 101 11.69 -5.19 12.60
C GLY A 101 11.29 -3.95 13.40
N ARG A 102 10.59 -3.01 12.75
CA ARG A 102 10.12 -1.77 13.41
C ARG A 102 8.98 -2.01 14.37
N PHE A 103 8.24 -3.09 14.16
CA PHE A 103 7.06 -3.44 14.94
C PHE A 103 7.27 -4.78 15.63
N ASP A 104 6.65 -4.95 16.80
CA ASP A 104 6.69 -6.20 17.54
C ASP A 104 5.73 -7.24 16.94
N GLY A 105 6.16 -7.82 15.81
CA GLY A 105 5.45 -8.87 15.12
C GLY A 105 4.26 -8.39 14.27
N LEU A 106 3.44 -9.38 13.85
CA LEU A 106 2.33 -9.17 12.93
C LEU A 106 1.24 -8.26 13.51
N THR A 107 0.87 -8.48 14.77
CA THR A 107 -0.24 -7.74 15.41
C THR A 107 0.05 -6.24 15.45
N GLU A 108 1.25 -5.85 15.83
CA GLU A 108 1.63 -4.44 15.89
C GLU A 108 1.76 -3.82 14.50
N ALA A 109 2.35 -4.55 13.54
CA ALA A 109 2.44 -4.12 12.16
C ALA A 109 1.05 -3.89 11.54
N LEU A 110 0.11 -4.81 11.78
CA LEU A 110 -1.27 -4.68 11.31
C LEU A 110 -1.97 -3.48 11.95
N ARG A 111 -1.82 -3.29 13.27
CA ARG A 111 -2.37 -2.14 13.98
C ARG A 111 -1.89 -0.82 13.37
N GLN A 112 -0.60 -0.71 13.08
CA GLN A 112 -0.02 0.48 12.44
C GLN A 112 -0.55 0.70 11.02
N PHE A 113 -0.71 -0.38 10.25
CA PHE A 113 -1.34 -0.28 8.93
C PHE A 113 -2.77 0.25 9.03
N LEU A 114 -3.58 -0.32 9.92
CA LEU A 114 -4.99 0.07 10.09
C LEU A 114 -5.10 1.54 10.50
N GLU A 115 -4.31 2.00 11.47
CA GLU A 115 -4.28 3.40 11.90
C GLU A 115 -3.89 4.35 10.76
N ASN A 116 -2.86 4.01 9.99
CA ASN A 116 -2.43 4.81 8.85
C ASN A 116 -3.51 4.85 7.77
N ARG A 117 -4.15 3.71 7.48
CA ARG A 117 -5.22 3.59 6.50
C ARG A 117 -6.45 4.40 6.90
N ASP A 118 -6.84 4.37 8.17
CA ASP A 118 -7.97 5.15 8.66
C ASP A 118 -7.70 6.66 8.54
N ARG A 119 -6.46 7.10 8.79
CA ARG A 119 -6.04 8.49 8.53
C ARG A 119 -6.13 8.86 7.04
N THR A 120 -5.72 7.95 6.16
CA THR A 120 -5.83 8.15 4.70
C THR A 120 -7.29 8.28 4.28
N ILE A 121 -8.16 7.41 4.77
CA ILE A 121 -9.60 7.43 4.48
C ILE A 121 -10.21 8.75 4.96
N GLU A 122 -9.92 9.15 6.18
CA GLU A 122 -10.42 10.41 6.76
C GLU A 122 -9.95 11.63 5.97
N PHE A 123 -8.68 11.66 5.58
CA PHE A 123 -8.15 12.71 4.70
C PHE A 123 -8.90 12.75 3.37
N VAL A 124 -9.10 11.62 2.71
CA VAL A 124 -9.79 11.56 1.41
C VAL A 124 -11.26 12.00 1.54
N LYS A 125 -11.94 11.64 2.64
CA LYS A 125 -13.32 12.08 2.92
C LYS A 125 -13.44 13.60 3.04
N ASN A 126 -12.46 14.26 3.64
CA ASN A 126 -12.50 15.68 3.97
C ASN A 126 -11.63 16.58 3.06
N CYS A 127 -10.92 16.03 2.08
CA CYS A 127 -10.03 16.81 1.23
C CYS A 127 -10.81 17.58 0.16
N ASP A 128 -10.79 18.91 0.25
CA ASP A 128 -11.40 19.80 -0.74
C ASP A 128 -10.46 20.14 -1.92
N ALA A 129 -9.18 19.79 -1.81
CA ALA A 129 -8.21 20.05 -2.85
C ALA A 129 -8.44 19.19 -4.09
N ASP A 130 -8.20 19.75 -5.27
CA ASP A 130 -8.16 18.95 -6.48
C ASP A 130 -6.84 18.18 -6.56
N LEU A 131 -6.92 16.90 -6.21
CA LEU A 131 -5.77 16.00 -6.19
C LEU A 131 -5.18 15.72 -7.58
N HIS A 132 -5.91 16.01 -8.66
CA HIS A 132 -5.38 15.92 -10.03
C HIS A 132 -4.30 16.96 -10.31
N LEU A 133 -4.47 18.14 -9.73
CA LEU A 133 -3.60 19.30 -9.96
C LEU A 133 -2.38 19.30 -9.05
N ARG A 134 -2.30 18.36 -8.11
CA ARG A 134 -1.20 18.29 -7.14
C ARG A 134 -0.21 17.23 -7.55
N LEU A 135 0.98 17.67 -7.91
CA LEU A 135 2.07 16.81 -8.35
C LEU A 135 3.07 16.56 -7.23
N ILE A 136 3.67 15.38 -7.28
CA ILE A 136 4.70 14.97 -6.34
C ILE A 136 5.78 14.18 -7.05
N GLN A 137 7.03 14.46 -6.73
CA GLN A 137 8.15 13.65 -7.17
C GLN A 137 8.27 12.39 -6.30
N HIS A 138 7.97 11.23 -6.89
CA HIS A 138 8.05 9.92 -6.27
C HIS A 138 9.15 9.08 -6.95
N PRO A 139 9.76 8.08 -6.28
CA PRO A 139 10.72 7.16 -6.93
C PRO A 139 10.16 6.46 -8.18
N ALA A 140 8.85 6.32 -8.28
CA ALA A 140 8.18 5.77 -9.46
C ALA A 140 7.94 6.81 -10.58
N GLY A 141 8.37 8.06 -10.40
CA GLY A 141 8.17 9.16 -11.33
C GLY A 141 7.34 10.30 -10.75
N LEU A 142 6.95 11.23 -11.61
CA LEU A 142 6.05 12.32 -11.23
C LEU A 142 4.63 11.77 -11.12
N LEU A 143 4.05 11.84 -9.93
CA LEU A 143 2.69 11.35 -9.62
C LEU A 143 1.78 12.52 -9.27
N ASN A 144 0.50 12.36 -9.53
CA ASN A 144 -0.52 13.23 -8.96
C ASN A 144 -1.23 12.54 -7.77
N GLY A 145 -2.11 13.28 -7.08
CA GLY A 145 -2.77 12.73 -5.90
C GLY A 145 -3.68 11.53 -6.20
N ARG A 146 -4.25 11.42 -7.43
CA ARG A 146 -5.03 10.23 -7.83
C ARG A 146 -4.12 9.01 -8.02
N ASP A 147 -2.94 9.21 -8.58
CA ASP A 147 -1.96 8.14 -8.72
C ASP A 147 -1.57 7.58 -7.36
N CYS A 148 -1.37 8.48 -6.39
CA CYS A 148 -1.10 8.11 -5.01
C CYS A 148 -2.24 7.27 -4.41
N LEU A 149 -3.50 7.66 -4.62
CA LEU A 149 -4.66 6.87 -4.17
C LEU A 149 -4.74 5.50 -4.86
N ALA A 150 -4.43 5.44 -6.15
CA ALA A 150 -4.39 4.17 -6.87
C ALA A 150 -3.27 3.25 -6.35
N ILE A 151 -2.11 3.78 -6.01
CA ILE A 151 -1.02 3.03 -5.37
C ILE A 151 -1.48 2.51 -4.00
N LEU A 152 -2.09 3.35 -3.17
CA LEU A 152 -2.59 2.97 -1.85
C LEU A 152 -3.60 1.82 -1.86
N THR A 153 -4.37 1.67 -2.94
CA THR A 153 -5.31 0.55 -3.07
C THR A 153 -4.66 -0.69 -3.68
N ARG A 154 -3.80 -0.54 -4.68
CA ARG A 154 -3.21 -1.66 -5.44
C ARG A 154 -2.04 -2.31 -4.73
N HIS A 155 -1.25 -1.54 -4.01
CA HIS A 155 -0.07 -2.03 -3.32
C HIS A 155 -0.39 -3.06 -2.23
N PRO A 156 -1.35 -2.83 -1.31
CA PRO A 156 -1.78 -3.86 -0.37
C PRO A 156 -2.39 -5.09 -1.05
N ALA A 157 -3.22 -4.90 -2.08
CA ALA A 157 -3.82 -6.02 -2.82
C ALA A 157 -2.77 -6.96 -3.40
N ARG A 158 -1.70 -6.42 -4.00
CA ARG A 158 -0.55 -7.19 -4.48
C ARG A 158 0.14 -7.97 -3.36
N HIS A 159 0.25 -7.40 -2.17
CA HIS A 159 0.88 -8.06 -1.03
C HIS A 159 -0.02 -9.11 -0.38
N ILE A 160 -1.34 -8.98 -0.47
CA ILE A 160 -2.29 -10.05 -0.12
C ILE A 160 -2.03 -11.29 -0.99
N GLU A 161 -1.91 -11.14 -2.32
CA GLU A 161 -1.53 -12.26 -3.20
C GLU A 161 -0.20 -12.90 -2.77
N GLN A 162 0.78 -12.10 -2.36
CA GLN A 162 2.06 -12.61 -1.86
C GLN A 162 1.92 -13.38 -0.54
N ILE A 163 1.05 -12.93 0.36
CA ILE A 163 0.74 -13.65 1.61
C ILE A 163 0.05 -14.98 1.31
N ASP A 164 -0.89 -14.99 0.37
CA ASP A 164 -1.58 -16.21 -0.03
C ASP A 164 -0.62 -17.24 -0.64
N GLU A 165 0.38 -16.80 -1.43
CA GLU A 165 1.45 -17.68 -1.90
C GLU A 165 2.26 -18.28 -0.75
N ILE A 166 2.55 -17.52 0.31
CA ILE A 166 3.26 -18.01 1.51
C ILE A 166 2.41 -19.04 2.24
N LYS A 167 1.12 -18.77 2.41
CA LYS A 167 0.18 -19.70 3.07
C LYS A 167 -0.05 -21.00 2.28
N ALA A 168 0.16 -20.95 0.96
CA ALA A 168 0.07 -22.12 0.09
C ALA A 168 1.37 -22.95 0.02
N ASP A 169 2.45 -22.51 0.68
CA ASP A 169 3.72 -23.25 0.69
C ASP A 169 3.55 -24.58 1.44
N PRO A 170 3.99 -25.74 0.88
CA PRO A 170 3.89 -27.04 1.54
C PRO A 170 4.56 -27.12 2.93
N ALA A 171 5.51 -26.25 3.21
CA ALA A 171 6.20 -26.17 4.50
C ALA A 171 5.59 -25.11 5.45
N PHE A 172 4.47 -24.49 5.07
CA PHE A 172 3.80 -23.52 5.94
C PHE A 172 3.32 -24.22 7.22
N PRO A 173 3.57 -23.67 8.41
CA PRO A 173 3.19 -24.31 9.68
C PRO A 173 1.67 -24.50 9.81
N ASP A 174 1.27 -25.58 10.49
CA ASP A 174 -0.14 -25.87 10.84
C ASP A 174 -0.67 -24.89 11.90
#